data_137faf855dc14c1d0847c177e3c54667
#
_entry.id   137faf855dc14c1d0847c177e3c54667
#
_cell.length_a   1.000
_cell.length_b   1.000
_cell.length_c   1.000
_cell.angle_alpha   90.00
_cell.angle_beta   90.00
_cell.angle_gamma   90.00
#
_symmetry.space_group_name_H-M   'P 1'
#
loop_
_entity.id
_entity.type
_entity.pdbx_description
1 polymer ?
#
loop_
_entity_poly.entity_id
_entity_poly.type
_entity_poly.pdbx_seq_one_letter_code
_entity_poly.pdbx_strand_id
1 'polypeptide(L)'
;PLAATTLDRMIMMTFYLESKYGEPWVTDSTLNYTVEQLQEGLEWIQSLEDNHVMPDLKTMNAAGDKNITDGQAWITGKYAGIFTWDSSALSSSQNLPDDAEFVVGDEIKWGEAANGGFAKVSMGMAVTQSCEHPVEAAALINFILNEKEGASIMGTQCGMVCSKAGQEYAKEAGAVNELILEANTKVMAFVDQPFDPCYESTSLKDETNGVYSDVFEGFSYDQ
;
A
#
# COMPACT_ATOMS: atom_id res chain seq x y z
N PRO A 1 13.85 -1.06 -13.31
CA PRO A 1 13.85 -0.82 -11.85
C PRO A 1 12.45 -0.96 -11.27
N LEU A 2 12.36 -1.17 -9.96
CA LEU A 2 11.14 -1.09 -9.17
C LEU A 2 10.81 0.38 -8.88
N ALA A 3 9.59 0.82 -9.15
CA ALA A 3 9.17 2.17 -8.80
C ALA A 3 8.50 2.20 -7.42
N ALA A 4 8.81 3.21 -6.62
CA ALA A 4 8.26 3.40 -5.30
C ALA A 4 8.22 4.89 -4.92
N THR A 5 7.07 5.39 -4.49
CA THR A 5 6.91 6.76 -3.97
C THR A 5 7.62 6.92 -2.64
N THR A 6 7.66 8.12 -2.09
CA THR A 6 8.18 8.38 -0.74
C THR A 6 7.47 7.52 0.31
N LEU A 7 6.14 7.45 0.26
CA LEU A 7 5.36 6.62 1.19
C LEU A 7 5.64 5.13 1.00
N ASP A 8 5.74 4.67 -0.25
CA ASP A 8 6.05 3.26 -0.55
C ASP A 8 7.44 2.87 -0.03
N ARG A 9 8.44 3.77 -0.13
CA ARG A 9 9.78 3.57 0.45
C ARG A 9 9.73 3.44 1.95
N MET A 10 8.91 4.27 2.62
CA MET A 10 8.71 4.18 4.06
C MET A 10 8.07 2.83 4.44
N ILE A 11 7.08 2.36 3.67
CA ILE A 11 6.46 1.05 3.89
C ILE A 11 7.48 -0.08 3.65
N MET A 12 8.26 -0.02 2.59
CA MET A 12 9.33 -0.99 2.31
C MET A 12 10.36 -1.05 3.45
N MET A 13 10.79 0.11 3.95
CA MET A 13 11.71 0.19 5.09
C MET A 13 11.09 -0.43 6.35
N THR A 14 9.81 -0.14 6.60
CA THR A 14 9.07 -0.74 7.72
C THR A 14 9.06 -2.26 7.61
N PHE A 15 8.70 -2.81 6.46
CA PHE A 15 8.68 -4.25 6.22
C PHE A 15 10.06 -4.90 6.38
N TYR A 16 11.11 -4.22 5.90
CA TYR A 16 12.49 -4.66 6.10
C TYR A 16 12.84 -4.78 7.60
N LEU A 17 12.56 -3.74 8.38
CA LEU A 17 12.88 -3.71 9.81
C LEU A 17 12.03 -4.71 10.59
N GLU A 18 10.73 -4.80 10.32
CA GLU A 18 9.83 -5.76 10.95
C GLU A 18 10.26 -7.21 10.64
N SER A 19 10.61 -7.50 9.39
CA SER A 19 11.08 -8.81 8.99
C SER A 19 12.42 -9.17 9.65
N LYS A 20 13.29 -8.19 9.86
CA LYS A 20 14.62 -8.39 10.45
C LYS A 20 14.60 -8.52 11.96
N TYR A 21 13.80 -7.70 12.64
CA TYR A 21 13.80 -7.59 14.11
C TYR A 21 12.61 -8.27 14.78
N GLY A 22 11.53 -8.53 14.05
CA GLY A 22 10.33 -9.23 14.54
C GLY A 22 9.36 -8.36 15.34
N GLU A 23 9.65 -7.07 15.49
CA GLU A 23 8.82 -6.14 16.24
C GLU A 23 7.97 -5.29 15.28
N PRO A 24 6.71 -4.99 15.60
CA PRO A 24 5.92 -4.07 14.79
C PRO A 24 6.50 -2.67 14.82
N TRP A 25 6.25 -1.88 13.78
CA TRP A 25 6.75 -0.49 13.68
C TRP A 25 6.40 0.35 14.91
N VAL A 26 5.15 0.30 15.33
CA VAL A 26 4.64 1.05 16.49
C VAL A 26 3.79 0.13 17.37
N THR A 27 3.91 0.29 18.68
CA THR A 27 3.03 -0.32 19.68
C THR A 27 2.57 0.75 20.66
N ASP A 28 1.28 0.86 20.89
CA ASP A 28 0.69 1.84 21.81
C ASP A 28 1.23 3.28 21.58
N SER A 29 1.27 3.72 20.32
CA SER A 29 1.80 5.02 19.90
C SER A 29 3.29 5.24 20.22
N THR A 30 4.04 4.18 20.45
CA THR A 30 5.48 4.22 20.70
C THR A 30 6.22 3.48 19.59
N LEU A 31 7.22 4.15 19.00
CA LEU A 31 8.09 3.55 17.99
C LEU A 31 8.98 2.48 18.65
N ASN A 32 9.02 1.27 18.06
CA ASN A 32 9.77 0.15 18.62
C ASN A 32 11.25 0.08 18.19
N TYR A 33 11.69 0.97 17.31
CA TYR A 33 13.03 0.93 16.74
C TYR A 33 13.94 2.02 17.33
N THR A 34 15.21 1.66 17.54
CA THR A 34 16.24 2.62 17.92
C THR A 34 16.70 3.47 16.73
N VAL A 35 17.40 4.58 17.01
CA VAL A 35 17.96 5.44 15.96
C VAL A 35 18.89 4.66 15.03
N GLU A 36 19.71 3.76 15.56
CA GLU A 36 20.64 2.94 14.80
C GLU A 36 19.90 1.98 13.86
N GLN A 37 18.77 1.39 14.31
CA GLN A 37 17.93 0.53 13.48
C GLN A 37 17.24 1.33 12.37
N LEU A 38 16.76 2.54 12.68
CA LEU A 38 16.18 3.44 11.67
C LEU A 38 17.22 3.85 10.63
N GLN A 39 18.44 4.19 11.08
CA GLN A 39 19.55 4.49 10.18
C GLN A 39 19.84 3.31 9.25
N GLU A 40 19.88 2.10 9.79
CA GLU A 40 20.08 0.88 8.98
C GLU A 40 18.97 0.72 7.92
N GLY A 41 17.71 0.99 8.28
CA GLY A 41 16.59 0.96 7.34
C GLY A 41 16.75 1.97 6.20
N LEU A 42 17.19 3.19 6.52
CA LEU A 42 17.50 4.22 5.52
C LEU A 42 18.68 3.83 4.62
N GLU A 43 19.76 3.32 5.20
CA GLU A 43 20.93 2.82 4.44
C GLU A 43 20.54 1.65 3.52
N TRP A 44 19.61 0.79 3.95
CA TRP A 44 19.07 -0.25 3.09
C TRP A 44 18.30 0.32 1.90
N ILE A 45 17.41 1.31 2.08
CA ILE A 45 16.73 2.00 0.98
C ILE A 45 17.74 2.63 0.02
N GLN A 46 18.77 3.32 0.56
CA GLN A 46 19.83 3.90 -0.27
C GLN A 46 20.54 2.82 -1.09
N SER A 47 20.81 1.68 -0.51
CA SER A 47 21.46 0.59 -1.23
C SER A 47 20.64 0.09 -2.43
N LEU A 48 19.31 0.18 -2.38
CA LEU A 48 18.44 -0.14 -3.52
C LEU A 48 18.55 0.89 -4.64
N GLU A 49 18.71 2.17 -4.28
CA GLU A 49 18.95 3.25 -5.25
C GLU A 49 20.35 3.13 -5.87
N ASP A 50 21.39 2.99 -5.08
CA ASP A 50 22.79 2.85 -5.50
C ASP A 50 23.02 1.65 -6.43
N ASN A 51 22.32 0.54 -6.16
CA ASN A 51 22.36 -0.65 -6.99
C ASN A 51 21.36 -0.65 -8.16
N HIS A 52 20.70 0.47 -8.42
CA HIS A 52 19.73 0.65 -9.50
C HIS A 52 18.54 -0.34 -9.46
N VAL A 53 18.23 -0.86 -8.28
CA VAL A 53 17.01 -1.65 -8.05
C VAL A 53 15.79 -0.76 -8.16
N MET A 54 15.88 0.48 -7.66
CA MET A 54 14.90 1.52 -7.89
C MET A 54 15.57 2.86 -8.24
N PRO A 55 14.90 3.79 -8.94
CA PRO A 55 15.41 5.13 -9.18
C PRO A 55 15.37 5.94 -7.88
N ASP A 56 16.28 6.89 -7.71
CA ASP A 56 16.18 7.88 -6.64
C ASP A 56 14.98 8.82 -6.83
N LEU A 57 14.51 9.44 -5.74
CA LEU A 57 13.36 10.36 -5.77
C LEU A 57 13.63 11.58 -6.64
N LYS A 58 14.85 12.08 -6.68
CA LYS A 58 15.23 13.21 -7.54
C LYS A 58 15.00 12.89 -9.03
N THR A 59 15.38 11.69 -9.46
CA THR A 59 15.15 11.21 -10.83
C THR A 59 13.66 11.05 -11.11
N MET A 60 12.89 10.47 -10.20
CA MET A 60 11.45 10.31 -10.35
C MET A 60 10.72 11.65 -10.38
N ASN A 61 11.06 12.58 -9.49
CA ASN A 61 10.48 13.92 -9.45
C ASN A 61 10.81 14.72 -10.73
N ALA A 62 12.03 14.60 -11.24
CA ALA A 62 12.44 15.24 -12.50
C ALA A 62 11.70 14.67 -13.72
N ALA A 63 11.32 13.40 -13.70
CA ALA A 63 10.50 12.77 -14.74
C ALA A 63 9.00 13.12 -14.62
N GLY A 64 8.57 13.74 -13.52
CA GLY A 64 7.17 14.04 -13.25
C GLY A 64 6.36 12.84 -12.75
N ASP A 65 7.01 11.79 -12.29
CA ASP A 65 6.43 10.50 -11.90
C ASP A 65 5.81 10.52 -10.47
N LYS A 66 5.14 11.61 -10.09
CA LYS A 66 4.42 11.71 -8.82
C LYS A 66 3.31 10.65 -8.70
N ASN A 67 2.61 10.40 -9.80
CA ASN A 67 1.72 9.25 -9.94
C ASN A 67 2.39 8.28 -10.91
N ILE A 68 3.06 7.28 -10.36
CA ILE A 68 3.90 6.34 -11.13
C ILE A 68 3.13 5.73 -12.29
N THR A 69 1.89 5.30 -12.07
CA THR A 69 1.11 4.57 -13.07
C THR A 69 0.62 5.44 -14.24
N ASP A 70 0.63 6.75 -14.09
CA ASP A 70 0.33 7.72 -15.17
C ASP A 70 1.58 8.21 -15.87
N GLY A 71 2.77 7.91 -15.33
CA GLY A 71 4.06 8.34 -15.83
C GLY A 71 4.51 7.60 -17.09
N GLN A 72 5.22 8.30 -17.99
CA GLN A 72 5.73 7.71 -19.23
C GLN A 72 6.71 6.55 -18.97
N ALA A 73 7.43 6.57 -17.86
CA ALA A 73 8.35 5.50 -17.50
C ALA A 73 7.62 4.18 -17.20
N TRP A 74 6.45 4.24 -16.59
CA TRP A 74 5.59 3.07 -16.36
C TRP A 74 4.96 2.60 -17.69
N ILE A 75 4.25 3.50 -18.38
CA ILE A 75 3.53 3.20 -19.63
C ILE A 75 4.45 2.59 -20.69
N THR A 76 5.72 3.02 -20.77
CA THR A 76 6.69 2.52 -21.75
C THR A 76 7.54 1.35 -21.26
N GLY A 77 7.23 0.78 -20.10
CA GLY A 77 7.93 -0.39 -19.55
C GLY A 77 9.37 -0.12 -19.08
N LYS A 78 9.73 1.15 -18.80
CA LYS A 78 11.03 1.47 -18.20
C LYS A 78 11.10 1.02 -16.75
N TYR A 79 9.98 1.03 -16.03
CA TYR A 79 9.86 0.40 -14.73
C TYR A 79 9.36 -1.04 -14.91
N ALA A 80 10.08 -2.00 -14.34
CA ALA A 80 9.73 -3.41 -14.40
C ALA A 80 8.71 -3.82 -13.35
N GLY A 81 8.44 -2.97 -12.38
CA GLY A 81 7.48 -3.21 -11.32
C GLY A 81 7.22 -1.95 -10.50
N ILE A 82 6.22 -2.03 -9.66
CA ILE A 82 5.82 -1.00 -8.70
C ILE A 82 5.55 -1.68 -7.36
N PHE A 83 6.03 -1.07 -6.27
CA PHE A 83 5.60 -1.44 -4.93
C PHE A 83 4.42 -0.55 -4.55
N THR A 84 3.26 -1.15 -4.28
CA THR A 84 2.04 -0.40 -4.01
C THR A 84 1.02 -1.27 -3.25
N TRP A 85 -0.16 -0.71 -2.96
CA TRP A 85 -1.25 -1.40 -2.28
C TRP A 85 -1.87 -2.49 -3.15
N ASP A 86 -2.29 -3.61 -2.54
CA ASP A 86 -3.02 -4.70 -3.20
C ASP A 86 -4.28 -4.21 -3.93
N SER A 87 -4.99 -3.25 -3.35
CA SER A 87 -6.17 -2.62 -3.95
C SER A 87 -5.88 -1.84 -5.23
N SER A 88 -4.62 -1.50 -5.50
CA SER A 88 -4.18 -0.75 -6.69
C SER A 88 -3.76 -1.65 -7.87
N ALA A 89 -3.79 -2.97 -7.73
CA ALA A 89 -3.32 -3.88 -8.76
C ALA A 89 -4.02 -3.66 -10.11
N LEU A 90 -5.36 -3.47 -10.11
CA LEU A 90 -6.11 -3.21 -11.34
C LEU A 90 -5.73 -1.86 -11.96
N SER A 91 -5.73 -0.77 -11.19
CA SER A 91 -5.39 0.55 -11.70
C SER A 91 -3.95 0.63 -12.21
N SER A 92 -3.03 -0.11 -11.60
CA SER A 92 -1.64 -0.20 -12.04
C SER A 92 -1.50 -0.87 -13.42
N SER A 93 -2.37 -1.81 -13.76
CA SER A 93 -2.35 -2.51 -15.05
C SER A 93 -3.01 -1.73 -16.18
N GLN A 94 -3.98 -0.83 -15.88
CA GLN A 94 -4.85 -0.21 -16.89
C GLN A 94 -4.14 0.74 -17.85
N ASN A 95 -3.01 1.33 -17.46
CA ASN A 95 -2.26 2.27 -18.31
C ASN A 95 -1.12 1.61 -19.09
N LEU A 96 -0.97 0.29 -18.97
CA LEU A 96 0.01 -0.45 -19.76
C LEU A 96 -0.51 -0.72 -21.18
N PRO A 97 0.39 -0.91 -22.16
CA PRO A 97 0.00 -1.34 -23.49
C PRO A 97 -0.76 -2.67 -23.48
N ASP A 98 -1.64 -2.88 -24.46
CA ASP A 98 -2.49 -4.08 -24.57
C ASP A 98 -1.68 -5.40 -24.67
N ASP A 99 -0.43 -5.34 -25.11
CA ASP A 99 0.49 -6.48 -25.23
C ASP A 99 1.39 -6.65 -23.99
N ALA A 100 1.27 -5.79 -22.99
CA ALA A 100 2.03 -5.92 -21.74
C ALA A 100 1.39 -6.98 -20.83
N GLU A 101 2.21 -7.88 -20.31
CA GLU A 101 1.81 -8.82 -19.27
C GLU A 101 2.00 -8.17 -17.89
N PHE A 102 0.92 -8.04 -17.13
CA PHE A 102 0.96 -7.57 -15.74
C PHE A 102 0.74 -8.75 -14.81
N VAL A 103 1.66 -8.94 -13.88
CA VAL A 103 1.62 -10.02 -12.89
C VAL A 103 1.72 -9.45 -11.48
N VAL A 104 1.04 -10.07 -10.55
CA VAL A 104 1.21 -9.76 -9.12
C VAL A 104 2.41 -10.55 -8.61
N GLY A 105 3.47 -9.82 -8.22
CA GLY A 105 4.67 -10.42 -7.61
C GLY A 105 4.35 -11.09 -6.28
N ASP A 106 5.26 -11.96 -5.83
CA ASP A 106 5.21 -12.50 -4.48
C ASP A 106 5.85 -11.50 -3.51
N GLU A 107 5.36 -11.48 -2.28
CA GLU A 107 5.93 -10.68 -1.21
C GLU A 107 7.34 -11.14 -0.87
N ILE A 108 8.21 -10.19 -0.52
CA ILE A 108 9.61 -10.47 -0.23
C ILE A 108 9.85 -10.38 1.27
N LYS A 109 10.28 -11.49 1.85
CA LYS A 109 10.78 -11.54 3.21
C LYS A 109 12.25 -11.08 3.26
N TRP A 110 12.53 -10.03 4.01
CA TRP A 110 13.86 -9.40 4.06
C TRP A 110 14.74 -9.90 5.21
N GLY A 111 14.15 -10.57 6.19
CA GLY A 111 14.83 -11.12 7.38
C GLY A 111 14.21 -12.44 7.83
N GLU A 112 14.68 -12.96 8.96
CA GLU A 112 14.26 -14.27 9.47
C GLU A 112 13.37 -14.18 10.74
N ALA A 113 13.24 -12.99 11.33
CA ALA A 113 12.49 -12.83 12.59
C ALA A 113 10.97 -12.89 12.40
N ALA A 114 10.47 -12.28 11.33
CA ALA A 114 9.05 -12.28 10.96
C ALA A 114 8.93 -12.25 9.44
N ASN A 115 7.72 -12.37 8.87
CA ASN A 115 7.50 -11.98 7.48
C ASN A 115 7.63 -10.46 7.35
N GLY A 116 7.09 -9.76 8.34
CA GLY A 116 6.99 -8.30 8.35
C GLY A 116 5.74 -7.84 7.61
N GLY A 117 5.51 -6.56 7.68
CA GLY A 117 4.41 -5.95 6.98
C GLY A 117 3.06 -6.04 7.68
N PHE A 118 2.20 -5.12 7.31
CA PHE A 118 0.89 -4.93 7.92
C PHE A 118 -0.20 -4.83 6.84
N ALA A 119 -1.44 -5.14 7.22
CA ALA A 119 -2.62 -4.84 6.44
C ALA A 119 -3.47 -3.78 7.14
N LYS A 120 -4.01 -2.85 6.37
CA LYS A 120 -4.94 -1.83 6.85
C LYS A 120 -6.25 -1.83 6.06
N VAL A 121 -7.30 -1.30 6.65
CA VAL A 121 -8.54 -1.00 5.92
C VAL A 121 -8.24 0.14 4.93
N SER A 122 -8.40 -0.13 3.64
CA SER A 122 -8.16 0.87 2.58
C SER A 122 -9.18 2.01 2.66
N MET A 123 -10.46 1.67 2.72
CA MET A 123 -11.55 2.63 2.86
C MET A 123 -12.55 2.15 3.89
N GLY A 124 -13.02 3.08 4.72
CA GLY A 124 -14.04 2.84 5.73
C GLY A 124 -15.26 3.72 5.51
N MET A 125 -16.44 3.18 5.78
CA MET A 125 -17.67 3.97 5.84
C MET A 125 -18.02 4.23 7.28
N ALA A 126 -18.39 5.47 7.61
CA ALA A 126 -18.78 5.87 8.95
C ALA A 126 -20.06 6.68 8.95
N VAL A 127 -20.87 6.51 9.98
CA VAL A 127 -21.99 7.40 10.26
C VAL A 127 -21.48 8.54 11.15
N THR A 128 -21.64 9.77 10.70
CA THR A 128 -21.20 10.95 11.48
C THR A 128 -22.04 11.13 12.74
N GLN A 129 -21.44 11.71 13.78
CA GLN A 129 -22.15 11.98 15.03
C GLN A 129 -23.32 12.97 14.86
N SER A 130 -23.26 13.84 13.85
CA SER A 130 -24.30 14.81 13.51
C SER A 130 -25.35 14.26 12.55
N CYS A 131 -25.33 12.98 12.22
CA CYS A 131 -26.32 12.38 11.31
C CYS A 131 -27.72 12.38 11.95
N GLU A 132 -28.68 12.98 11.26
CA GLU A 132 -30.09 13.01 11.72
C GLU A 132 -30.82 11.68 11.48
N HIS A 133 -30.28 10.81 10.59
CA HIS A 133 -30.85 9.52 10.21
C HIS A 133 -29.84 8.38 10.34
N PRO A 134 -29.30 8.09 11.55
CA PRO A 134 -28.22 7.12 11.72
C PRO A 134 -28.62 5.68 11.41
N VAL A 135 -29.89 5.33 11.59
CA VAL A 135 -30.39 3.98 11.27
C VAL A 135 -30.39 3.74 9.76
N GLU A 136 -30.87 4.70 9.00
CA GLU A 136 -30.92 4.65 7.53
C GLU A 136 -29.50 4.68 6.94
N ALA A 137 -28.61 5.49 7.51
CA ALA A 137 -27.21 5.52 7.11
C ALA A 137 -26.51 4.18 7.38
N ALA A 138 -26.74 3.58 8.53
CA ALA A 138 -26.22 2.24 8.86
C ALA A 138 -26.81 1.15 7.94
N ALA A 139 -28.11 1.27 7.60
CA ALA A 139 -28.74 0.34 6.65
C ALA A 139 -28.12 0.45 5.25
N LEU A 140 -27.79 1.65 4.77
CA LEU A 140 -27.08 1.83 3.51
C LEU A 140 -25.68 1.18 3.53
N ILE A 141 -24.93 1.38 4.61
CA ILE A 141 -23.61 0.75 4.78
C ILE A 141 -23.75 -0.78 4.77
N ASN A 142 -24.72 -1.31 5.52
CA ASN A 142 -25.02 -2.74 5.55
C ASN A 142 -25.40 -3.27 4.16
N PHE A 143 -26.25 -2.56 3.43
CA PHE A 143 -26.64 -2.91 2.05
C PHE A 143 -25.40 -3.05 1.16
N ILE A 144 -24.52 -2.05 1.16
CA ILE A 144 -23.32 -2.04 0.31
C ILE A 144 -22.36 -3.18 0.66
N LEU A 145 -22.16 -3.47 1.96
CA LEU A 145 -21.12 -4.39 2.41
C LEU A 145 -21.59 -5.84 2.58
N ASN A 146 -22.87 -6.07 2.93
CA ASN A 146 -23.33 -7.37 3.39
C ASN A 146 -24.53 -7.93 2.63
N GLU A 147 -25.26 -7.12 1.86
CA GLU A 147 -26.41 -7.61 1.11
C GLU A 147 -26.02 -7.99 -0.33
N LYS A 148 -26.66 -9.02 -0.86
CA LYS A 148 -26.28 -9.61 -2.15
C LYS A 148 -26.22 -8.59 -3.28
N GLU A 149 -27.25 -7.75 -3.40
CA GLU A 149 -27.32 -6.75 -4.47
C GLU A 149 -26.23 -5.68 -4.33
N GLY A 150 -26.11 -5.08 -3.15
CA GLY A 150 -25.10 -4.04 -2.87
C GLY A 150 -23.67 -4.55 -3.02
N ALA A 151 -23.36 -5.69 -2.43
CA ALA A 151 -22.04 -6.30 -2.51
C ALA A 151 -21.67 -6.71 -3.95
N SER A 152 -22.65 -7.19 -4.73
CA SER A 152 -22.43 -7.54 -6.16
C SER A 152 -22.17 -6.31 -7.02
N ILE A 153 -22.77 -5.17 -6.69
CA ILE A 153 -22.51 -3.89 -7.39
C ILE A 153 -21.16 -3.32 -6.98
N MET A 154 -20.83 -3.36 -5.68
CA MET A 154 -19.56 -2.87 -5.16
C MET A 154 -18.39 -3.67 -5.72
N GLY A 155 -18.47 -4.98 -5.73
CA GLY A 155 -17.41 -5.88 -6.22
C GLY A 155 -16.07 -5.54 -5.57
N THR A 156 -15.06 -5.32 -6.41
CA THR A 156 -13.70 -4.91 -6.01
C THR A 156 -13.37 -3.46 -6.37
N GLN A 157 -14.37 -2.58 -6.50
CA GLN A 157 -14.16 -1.15 -6.86
C GLN A 157 -13.22 -0.41 -5.90
N CYS A 158 -13.20 -0.84 -4.64
CA CYS A 158 -12.40 -0.24 -3.58
C CYS A 158 -11.49 -1.29 -2.89
N GLY A 159 -11.01 -2.26 -3.63
CA GLY A 159 -10.33 -3.43 -3.08
C GLY A 159 -11.29 -4.52 -2.62
N MET A 160 -10.80 -5.52 -1.90
CA MET A 160 -11.64 -6.60 -1.38
C MET A 160 -12.48 -6.11 -0.21
N VAL A 161 -13.80 -6.36 -0.27
CA VAL A 161 -14.68 -6.06 0.88
C VAL A 161 -14.32 -6.92 2.09
N CYS A 162 -14.36 -6.34 3.30
CA CYS A 162 -14.01 -7.05 4.53
C CYS A 162 -15.07 -8.10 4.95
N SER A 163 -16.31 -7.94 4.52
CA SER A 163 -17.40 -8.87 4.81
C SER A 163 -17.24 -10.18 4.04
N LYS A 164 -17.21 -11.32 4.74
CA LYS A 164 -17.15 -12.65 4.12
C LYS A 164 -18.36 -12.91 3.22
N ALA A 165 -19.57 -12.57 3.68
CA ALA A 165 -20.80 -12.69 2.89
C ALA A 165 -20.73 -11.81 1.64
N GLY A 166 -20.28 -10.57 1.77
CA GLY A 166 -20.08 -9.66 0.64
C GLY A 166 -19.08 -10.19 -0.38
N GLN A 167 -17.99 -10.79 0.06
CA GLN A 167 -17.01 -11.43 -0.83
C GLN A 167 -17.62 -12.60 -1.63
N GLU A 168 -18.42 -13.44 -0.97
CA GLU A 168 -19.12 -14.55 -1.63
C GLU A 168 -20.11 -14.04 -2.67
N TYR A 169 -20.91 -13.04 -2.34
CA TYR A 169 -21.87 -12.44 -3.28
C TYR A 169 -21.19 -11.77 -4.49
N ALA A 170 -20.08 -11.04 -4.25
CA ALA A 170 -19.30 -10.45 -5.32
C ALA A 170 -18.70 -11.52 -6.24
N LYS A 171 -18.19 -12.63 -5.69
CA LYS A 171 -17.69 -13.78 -6.47
C LYS A 171 -18.80 -14.44 -7.29
N GLU A 172 -19.96 -14.74 -6.68
CA GLU A 172 -21.11 -15.31 -7.39
C GLU A 172 -21.59 -14.42 -8.53
N ALA A 173 -21.51 -13.11 -8.38
CA ALA A 173 -21.90 -12.13 -9.40
C ALA A 173 -20.83 -11.93 -10.49
N GLY A 174 -19.64 -12.52 -10.38
CA GLY A 174 -18.51 -12.26 -11.28
C GLY A 174 -17.96 -10.83 -11.18
N ALA A 175 -18.20 -10.15 -10.05
CA ALA A 175 -17.81 -8.76 -9.81
C ALA A 175 -16.43 -8.62 -9.12
N VAL A 176 -15.72 -9.71 -8.93
CA VAL A 176 -14.36 -9.73 -8.35
C VAL A 176 -13.33 -9.67 -9.47
N ASN A 177 -12.45 -8.67 -9.42
CA ASN A 177 -11.32 -8.61 -10.34
C ASN A 177 -10.23 -9.60 -9.88
N GLU A 178 -9.70 -10.39 -10.80
CA GLU A 178 -8.74 -11.46 -10.50
C GLU A 178 -7.39 -10.93 -10.00
N LEU A 179 -6.89 -9.81 -10.53
CA LEU A 179 -5.64 -9.20 -10.07
C LEU A 179 -5.75 -8.70 -8.62
N ILE A 180 -6.88 -8.05 -8.27
CA ILE A 180 -7.11 -7.60 -6.90
C ILE A 180 -7.26 -8.79 -5.96
N LEU A 181 -7.95 -9.85 -6.37
CA LEU A 181 -8.10 -11.05 -5.55
C LEU A 181 -6.75 -11.74 -5.32
N GLU A 182 -5.93 -11.86 -6.37
CA GLU A 182 -4.59 -12.45 -6.27
C GLU A 182 -3.70 -11.63 -5.34
N ALA A 183 -3.61 -10.30 -5.54
CA ALA A 183 -2.83 -9.40 -4.72
C ALA A 183 -3.25 -9.45 -3.24
N ASN A 184 -4.56 -9.35 -2.98
CA ASN A 184 -5.09 -9.44 -1.62
C ASN A 184 -4.79 -10.81 -0.97
N THR A 185 -4.92 -11.90 -1.73
CA THR A 185 -4.64 -13.25 -1.21
C THR A 185 -3.17 -13.39 -0.81
N LYS A 186 -2.23 -12.90 -1.63
CA LYS A 186 -0.80 -12.92 -1.34
C LYS A 186 -0.46 -12.08 -0.12
N VAL A 187 -0.92 -10.82 -0.08
CA VAL A 187 -0.68 -9.91 1.05
C VAL A 187 -1.23 -10.49 2.35
N MET A 188 -2.48 -10.95 2.37
CA MET A 188 -3.11 -11.50 3.58
C MET A 188 -2.47 -12.80 4.08
N ALA A 189 -1.76 -13.53 3.23
CA ALA A 189 -0.97 -14.68 3.63
C ALA A 189 0.42 -14.31 4.17
N PHE A 190 0.93 -13.15 3.80
CA PHE A 190 2.27 -12.67 4.13
C PHE A 190 2.31 -11.84 5.41
N VAL A 191 1.39 -10.85 5.55
CA VAL A 191 1.42 -9.88 6.65
C VAL A 191 1.19 -10.56 8.01
N ASP A 192 2.04 -10.27 8.98
CA ASP A 192 1.99 -10.84 10.33
C ASP A 192 2.19 -9.80 11.45
N GLN A 193 2.34 -8.51 11.10
CA GLN A 193 2.49 -7.42 12.05
C GLN A 193 1.19 -6.60 12.18
N PRO A 194 0.88 -6.08 13.38
CA PRO A 194 -0.25 -5.20 13.58
C PRO A 194 0.02 -3.81 12.97
N PHE A 195 -1.03 -3.19 12.45
CA PHE A 195 -0.99 -1.81 12.00
C PHE A 195 -1.40 -0.85 13.10
N ASP A 196 -0.54 0.09 13.47
CA ASP A 196 -0.88 1.19 14.38
C ASP A 196 -1.31 2.43 13.57
N PRO A 197 -2.49 3.01 13.86
CA PRO A 197 -2.98 4.20 13.16
C PRO A 197 -2.05 5.41 13.19
N CYS A 198 -1.13 5.51 14.16
CA CYS A 198 -0.12 6.57 14.21
C CYS A 198 0.76 6.60 12.95
N TYR A 199 0.95 5.47 12.27
CA TYR A 199 1.65 5.42 10.99
C TYR A 199 1.03 6.34 9.93
N GLU A 200 -0.28 6.52 9.97
CA GLU A 200 -1.07 7.36 9.07
C GLU A 200 -1.22 8.82 9.55
N SER A 201 -0.50 9.22 10.60
CA SER A 201 -0.55 10.60 11.09
C SER A 201 -0.16 11.58 9.98
N THR A 202 -0.96 12.62 9.79
CA THR A 202 -0.69 13.67 8.79
C THR A 202 0.67 14.31 8.99
N SER A 203 1.13 14.50 10.24
CA SER A 203 2.46 15.05 10.53
C SER A 203 3.60 14.13 10.06
N LEU A 204 3.35 12.86 9.85
CA LEU A 204 4.34 11.92 9.37
C LEU A 204 4.28 11.75 7.85
N LYS A 205 3.07 11.57 7.28
CA LYS A 205 2.91 11.13 5.89
C LYS A 205 2.51 12.23 4.90
N ASP A 206 2.34 13.49 5.33
CA ASP A 206 2.04 14.58 4.40
C ASP A 206 3.14 14.69 3.34
N GLU A 207 2.74 14.70 2.07
CA GLU A 207 3.69 14.66 0.95
C GLU A 207 4.53 15.92 0.79
N THR A 208 4.15 17.01 1.46
CA THR A 208 4.82 18.31 1.34
C THR A 208 5.61 18.69 2.59
N ASN A 209 5.08 18.36 3.77
CA ASN A 209 5.64 18.79 5.05
C ASN A 209 5.68 17.68 6.10
N GLY A 210 5.49 16.44 5.68
CA GLY A 210 5.55 15.29 6.58
C GLY A 210 6.97 14.80 6.79
N VAL A 211 7.23 14.22 7.96
CA VAL A 211 8.55 13.71 8.32
C VAL A 211 9.08 12.68 7.32
N TYR A 212 8.20 11.83 6.76
CA TYR A 212 8.64 10.83 5.77
C TYR A 212 9.14 11.51 4.49
N SER A 213 8.45 12.55 4.02
CA SER A 213 8.89 13.32 2.86
C SER A 213 10.23 14.00 3.12
N ASP A 214 10.35 14.72 4.24
CA ASP A 214 11.58 15.41 4.61
C ASP A 214 12.79 14.47 4.68
N VAL A 215 12.63 13.28 5.29
CA VAL A 215 13.71 12.32 5.44
C VAL A 215 14.14 11.74 4.10
N PHE A 216 13.20 11.22 3.32
CA PHE A 216 13.54 10.54 2.05
C PHE A 216 13.95 11.50 0.94
N GLU A 217 13.35 12.70 0.88
CA GLU A 217 13.80 13.72 -0.07
C GLU A 217 15.18 14.27 0.34
N GLY A 218 15.39 14.59 1.63
CA GLY A 218 16.69 15.02 2.13
C GLY A 218 17.80 14.02 1.74
N PHE A 219 17.53 12.77 1.91
CA PHE A 219 18.43 11.68 1.57
C PHE A 219 18.73 11.59 0.05
N SER A 220 17.69 11.64 -0.77
CA SER A 220 17.83 11.61 -2.24
C SER A 220 18.47 12.87 -2.85
N TYR A 221 18.49 13.97 -2.12
CA TYR A 221 19.10 15.25 -2.55
C TYR A 221 20.42 15.57 -1.86
N ASP A 222 21.04 14.62 -1.16
CA ASP A 222 22.33 14.78 -0.47
C ASP A 222 22.32 15.93 0.57
N GLN A 223 21.23 16.07 1.37
CA GLN A 223 21.05 17.13 2.37
C GLN A 223 21.17 16.63 3.81
#